data_f9596cc6b1d0008c2dc8a3e7e9035358
#
_entry.id   f9596cc6b1d0008c2dc8a3e7e9035358
#
_cell.length_a   1.000
_cell.length_b   1.000
_cell.length_c   1.000
_cell.angle_alpha   90.00
_cell.angle_beta   90.00
_cell.angle_gamma   90.00
#
_symmetry.space_group_name_H-M   'P 1'
#
loop_
_entity.id
_entity.type
_entity.pdbx_description
1 polymer ?
#
loop_
_entity_poly.entity_id
_entity_poly.type
_entity_poly.pdbx_seq_one_letter_code
_entity_poly.pdbx_strand_id
1 'polypeptide(L)'
;MSIATRIAQAHGYGGLNVRRLAEEVGVKPASLYHHFPSKAALAAAVARRYWENSSTQLEELLNRFPDPTDCLRRYPNMFRKALENDNRICLCSFMTAEYDDLPENVRKEIRTFSDVHITWLAKILASTGIANPKIAKERAQAIYAAITGAQLMARGRSDLSLFDTLVTSYRVAGLLPT
;
A
#
# COMPACT_ATOMS: atom_id res chain seq x y z
N MET A 1 -3.42 -5.04 -16.09
CA MET A 1 -3.39 -4.78 -14.63
C MET A 1 -2.72 -3.43 -14.29
N SER A 2 -1.56 -3.08 -14.85
CA SER A 2 -0.87 -1.80 -14.55
C SER A 2 -1.73 -0.56 -14.74
N ILE A 3 -2.48 -0.48 -15.85
CA ILE A 3 -3.41 0.63 -16.15
C ILE A 3 -4.51 0.71 -15.08
N ALA A 4 -5.15 -0.42 -14.75
CA ALA A 4 -6.19 -0.46 -13.73
C ALA A 4 -5.68 -0.05 -12.34
N THR A 5 -4.45 -0.48 -11.98
CA THR A 5 -3.79 -0.04 -10.75
C THR A 5 -3.58 1.47 -10.73
N ARG A 6 -3.09 2.05 -11.83
CA ARG A 6 -2.88 3.50 -11.98
C ARG A 6 -4.19 4.28 -11.82
N ILE A 7 -5.28 3.82 -12.46
CA ILE A 7 -6.61 4.42 -12.33
C ILE A 7 -7.08 4.36 -10.87
N ALA A 8 -6.94 3.21 -10.24
CA ALA A 8 -7.37 3.02 -8.85
C ALA A 8 -6.54 3.85 -7.85
N GLN A 9 -5.23 4.04 -8.09
CA GLN A 9 -4.40 4.94 -7.27
C GLN A 9 -4.74 6.42 -7.44
N ALA A 10 -5.27 6.81 -8.61
CA ALA A 10 -5.67 8.19 -8.89
C ALA A 10 -7.10 8.50 -8.43
N HIS A 11 -8.03 7.55 -8.59
CA HIS A 11 -9.46 7.77 -8.51
C HIS A 11 -10.22 6.76 -7.63
N GLY A 12 -9.51 5.92 -6.88
CA GLY A 12 -10.11 4.93 -5.98
C GLY A 12 -10.93 3.86 -6.69
N TYR A 13 -11.83 3.24 -5.92
CA TYR A 13 -12.82 2.30 -6.44
C TYR A 13 -13.78 2.98 -7.41
N GLY A 14 -14.20 4.22 -7.09
CA GLY A 14 -15.08 5.03 -7.93
C GLY A 14 -14.59 5.15 -9.38
N GLY A 15 -13.27 5.32 -9.58
CA GLY A 15 -12.65 5.51 -10.89
C GLY A 15 -12.57 4.26 -11.77
N LEU A 16 -12.74 3.06 -11.22
CA LEU A 16 -12.67 1.83 -12.00
C LEU A 16 -13.94 1.62 -12.83
N ASN A 17 -13.77 1.43 -14.14
CA ASN A 17 -14.82 1.12 -15.10
C ASN A 17 -14.31 0.10 -16.11
N VAL A 18 -15.00 -1.05 -16.21
CA VAL A 18 -14.55 -2.17 -17.08
C VAL A 18 -14.54 -1.77 -18.54
N ARG A 19 -15.57 -1.02 -19.02
CA ARG A 19 -15.67 -0.57 -20.40
C ARG A 19 -14.54 0.39 -20.77
N ARG A 20 -14.35 1.44 -19.94
CA ARG A 20 -13.30 2.43 -20.14
C ARG A 20 -11.90 1.79 -20.09
N LEU A 21 -11.71 0.83 -19.19
CA LEU A 21 -10.45 0.09 -19.12
C LEU A 21 -10.21 -0.73 -20.39
N ALA A 22 -11.26 -1.37 -20.97
CA ALA A 22 -11.15 -2.13 -22.20
C ALA A 22 -10.72 -1.22 -23.39
N GLU A 23 -11.31 -0.03 -23.48
CA GLU A 23 -10.95 1.00 -24.48
C GLU A 23 -9.48 1.43 -24.31
N GLU A 24 -9.05 1.72 -23.08
CA GLU A 24 -7.69 2.17 -22.78
C GLU A 24 -6.62 1.09 -23.05
N VAL A 25 -7.00 -0.20 -22.88
CA VAL A 25 -6.13 -1.36 -23.19
C VAL A 25 -6.18 -1.76 -24.66
N GLY A 26 -7.15 -1.27 -25.44
CA GLY A 26 -7.32 -1.61 -26.84
C GLY A 26 -7.95 -3.00 -27.07
N VAL A 27 -8.80 -3.47 -26.14
CA VAL A 27 -9.51 -4.75 -26.26
C VAL A 27 -11.03 -4.54 -26.30
N LYS A 28 -11.76 -5.53 -26.82
CA LYS A 28 -13.22 -5.48 -26.79
C LYS A 28 -13.73 -5.59 -25.35
N PRO A 29 -14.71 -4.78 -24.92
CA PRO A 29 -15.31 -4.87 -23.58
C PRO A 29 -15.76 -6.28 -23.18
N ALA A 30 -16.31 -7.04 -24.13
CA ALA A 30 -16.74 -8.43 -23.89
C ALA A 30 -15.58 -9.34 -23.43
N SER A 31 -14.37 -9.15 -23.99
CA SER A 31 -13.19 -9.91 -23.54
C SER A 31 -12.82 -9.60 -22.10
N LEU A 32 -12.91 -8.33 -21.71
CA LEU A 32 -12.60 -7.93 -20.33
C LEU A 32 -13.67 -8.40 -19.35
N TYR A 33 -14.95 -8.37 -19.73
CA TYR A 33 -16.06 -8.92 -18.94
C TYR A 33 -15.98 -10.43 -18.76
N HIS A 34 -15.40 -11.17 -19.72
CA HIS A 34 -15.13 -12.59 -19.55
C HIS A 34 -14.18 -12.87 -18.38
N HIS A 35 -13.16 -12.01 -18.16
CA HIS A 35 -12.21 -12.14 -17.07
C HIS A 35 -12.69 -11.49 -15.77
N PHE A 36 -13.39 -10.36 -15.88
CA PHE A 36 -13.87 -9.56 -14.75
C PHE A 36 -15.37 -9.27 -14.95
N PRO A 37 -16.26 -10.16 -14.51
CA PRO A 37 -17.69 -10.07 -14.79
C PRO A 37 -18.37 -8.85 -14.16
N SER A 38 -17.68 -8.15 -13.25
CA SER A 38 -18.19 -6.93 -12.61
C SER A 38 -17.05 -5.97 -12.24
N LYS A 39 -17.40 -4.70 -11.96
CA LYS A 39 -16.50 -3.71 -11.38
C LYS A 39 -15.87 -4.22 -10.06
N ALA A 40 -16.68 -4.90 -9.23
CA ALA A 40 -16.22 -5.48 -7.97
C ALA A 40 -15.17 -6.59 -8.19
N ALA A 41 -15.36 -7.46 -9.18
CA ALA A 41 -14.39 -8.50 -9.54
C ALA A 41 -13.08 -7.90 -10.06
N LEU A 42 -13.16 -6.87 -10.91
CA LEU A 42 -11.99 -6.13 -11.38
C LEU A 42 -11.25 -5.46 -10.21
N ALA A 43 -11.95 -4.74 -9.34
CA ALA A 43 -11.36 -4.04 -8.22
C ALA A 43 -10.67 -4.98 -7.22
N ALA A 44 -11.32 -6.11 -6.90
CA ALA A 44 -10.72 -7.13 -6.05
C ALA A 44 -9.45 -7.73 -6.68
N ALA A 45 -9.46 -8.03 -7.98
CA ALA A 45 -8.29 -8.53 -8.68
C ALA A 45 -7.15 -7.51 -8.74
N VAL A 46 -7.45 -6.22 -8.91
CA VAL A 46 -6.47 -5.11 -8.86
C VAL A 46 -5.87 -4.98 -7.47
N ALA A 47 -6.69 -4.98 -6.42
CA ALA A 47 -6.23 -4.89 -5.04
C ALA A 47 -5.40 -6.13 -4.65
N ARG A 48 -5.83 -7.33 -5.06
CA ARG A 48 -5.06 -8.58 -4.87
C ARG A 48 -3.68 -8.48 -5.51
N ARG A 49 -3.60 -8.14 -6.78
CA ARG A 49 -2.33 -8.01 -7.48
C ARG A 49 -1.43 -6.95 -6.84
N TYR A 50 -2.03 -5.90 -6.29
CA TYR A 50 -1.31 -4.84 -5.62
C TYR A 50 -0.64 -5.34 -4.33
N TRP A 51 -1.35 -6.06 -3.46
CA TRP A 51 -0.75 -6.59 -2.23
C TRP A 51 0.21 -7.76 -2.50
N GLU A 52 -0.02 -8.60 -3.52
CA GLU A 52 0.94 -9.63 -3.95
C GLU A 52 2.28 -9.00 -4.37
N ASN A 53 2.23 -7.94 -5.20
CA ASN A 53 3.43 -7.21 -5.59
C ASN A 53 4.12 -6.56 -4.38
N SER A 54 3.34 -6.02 -3.44
CA SER A 54 3.88 -5.41 -2.23
C SER A 54 4.56 -6.44 -1.33
N SER A 55 3.96 -7.62 -1.18
CA SER A 55 4.58 -8.76 -0.47
C SER A 55 5.92 -9.15 -1.08
N THR A 56 5.97 -9.27 -2.42
CA THR A 56 7.23 -9.56 -3.13
C THR A 56 8.28 -8.47 -2.86
N GLN A 57 7.91 -7.19 -2.91
CA GLN A 57 8.83 -6.09 -2.63
C GLN A 57 9.36 -6.09 -1.19
N LEU A 58 8.54 -6.50 -0.21
CA LEU A 58 8.96 -6.66 1.19
C LEU A 58 9.98 -7.79 1.35
N GLU A 59 9.78 -8.92 0.67
CA GLU A 59 10.75 -10.02 0.66
C GLU A 59 12.04 -9.64 -0.08
N GLU A 60 11.96 -8.94 -1.20
CA GLU A 60 13.12 -8.41 -1.93
C GLU A 60 13.91 -7.43 -1.07
N LEU A 61 13.23 -6.59 -0.27
CA LEU A 61 13.86 -5.66 0.66
C LEU A 61 14.71 -6.43 1.69
N LEU A 62 14.17 -7.49 2.27
CA LEU A 62 14.87 -8.34 3.24
C LEU A 62 16.05 -9.08 2.59
N ASN A 63 15.87 -9.61 1.39
CA ASN A 63 16.93 -10.30 0.66
C ASN A 63 18.10 -9.36 0.31
N ARG A 64 17.78 -8.11 -0.05
CA ARG A 64 18.77 -7.10 -0.42
C ARG A 64 19.51 -6.50 0.77
N PHE A 65 18.83 -6.40 1.90
CA PHE A 65 19.36 -5.81 3.14
C PHE A 65 19.16 -6.81 4.28
N PRO A 66 20.12 -7.74 4.49
CA PRO A 66 20.00 -8.79 5.50
C PRO A 66 19.91 -8.28 6.94
N ASP A 67 20.41 -7.04 7.22
CA ASP A 67 20.18 -6.41 8.52
C ASP A 67 18.72 -5.95 8.63
N PRO A 68 17.93 -6.54 9.55
CA PRO A 68 16.53 -6.17 9.75
C PRO A 68 16.34 -4.68 10.10
N THR A 69 17.31 -4.06 10.77
CA THR A 69 17.25 -2.62 11.10
C THR A 69 17.30 -1.77 9.84
N ASP A 70 18.13 -2.15 8.86
CA ASP A 70 18.17 -1.49 7.56
C ASP A 70 16.88 -1.65 6.77
N CYS A 71 16.21 -2.80 6.90
CA CYS A 71 14.88 -2.99 6.32
C CYS A 71 13.88 -1.99 6.88
N LEU A 72 13.83 -1.82 8.20
CA LEU A 72 12.94 -0.86 8.86
C LEU A 72 13.24 0.59 8.47
N ARG A 73 14.52 0.96 8.33
CA ARG A 73 14.91 2.30 7.85
C ARG A 73 14.42 2.57 6.44
N ARG A 74 14.38 1.56 5.58
CA ARG A 74 14.03 1.68 4.15
C ARG A 74 12.54 1.46 3.86
N TYR A 75 11.81 0.86 4.80
CA TYR A 75 10.39 0.57 4.65
C TYR A 75 9.55 1.78 4.20
N PRO A 76 9.72 3.00 4.73
CA PRO A 76 8.97 4.17 4.28
C PRO A 76 9.13 4.50 2.80
N ASN A 77 10.27 4.11 2.18
CA ASN A 77 10.54 4.42 0.77
C ASN A 77 9.54 3.73 -0.20
N MET A 78 8.91 2.63 0.23
CA MET A 78 7.88 1.97 -0.57
C MET A 78 6.67 2.90 -0.78
N PHE A 79 6.32 3.67 0.24
CA PHE A 79 5.20 4.63 0.20
C PHE A 79 5.62 5.94 -0.47
N ARG A 80 6.85 6.38 -0.24
CA ARG A 80 7.44 7.57 -0.87
C ARG A 80 7.42 7.50 -2.40
N LYS A 81 7.75 6.34 -2.98
CA LYS A 81 7.75 6.12 -4.44
C LYS A 81 6.38 6.37 -5.09
N ALA A 82 5.29 6.11 -4.39
CA ALA A 82 3.96 6.41 -4.92
C ALA A 82 3.72 7.93 -5.03
N LEU A 83 4.19 8.72 -4.06
CA LEU A 83 4.13 10.18 -4.09
C LEU A 83 5.01 10.77 -5.20
N GLU A 84 6.18 10.19 -5.47
CA GLU A 84 7.05 10.59 -6.59
C GLU A 84 6.38 10.37 -7.95
N ASN A 85 5.47 9.40 -8.04
CA ASN A 85 4.72 9.08 -9.24
C ASN A 85 3.39 9.83 -9.27
N ASP A 86 3.41 11.08 -9.72
CA ASP A 86 2.24 11.97 -9.87
C ASP A 86 1.46 12.19 -8.55
N ASN A 87 2.16 12.32 -7.44
CA ASN A 87 1.54 12.54 -6.12
C ASN A 87 0.46 11.50 -5.77
N ARG A 88 0.70 10.21 -6.10
CA ARG A 88 -0.23 9.12 -5.79
C ARG A 88 0.03 8.55 -4.41
N ILE A 89 -0.99 7.88 -3.87
CA ILE A 89 -0.87 7.13 -2.63
C ILE A 89 -1.05 5.63 -2.86
N CYS A 90 -0.78 4.85 -1.83
CA CYS A 90 -1.12 3.44 -1.79
C CYS A 90 -2.58 3.23 -2.21
N LEU A 91 -2.80 2.34 -3.19
CA LEU A 91 -4.13 2.00 -3.70
C LEU A 91 -5.08 1.56 -2.57
N CYS A 92 -4.60 0.68 -1.69
CA CYS A 92 -5.43 0.14 -0.61
C CYS A 92 -5.78 1.22 0.42
N SER A 93 -4.86 2.15 0.73
CA SER A 93 -5.15 3.29 1.61
C SER A 93 -6.20 4.23 0.98
N PHE A 94 -6.13 4.45 -0.33
CA PHE A 94 -7.14 5.24 -1.03
C PHE A 94 -8.52 4.58 -0.96
N MET A 95 -8.60 3.30 -1.34
CA MET A 95 -9.87 2.56 -1.30
C MET A 95 -10.44 2.41 0.12
N THR A 96 -9.60 2.36 1.16
CA THR A 96 -10.08 2.33 2.55
C THR A 96 -10.92 3.57 2.89
N ALA A 97 -10.61 4.73 2.32
CA ALA A 97 -11.41 5.94 2.51
C ALA A 97 -12.82 5.86 1.85
N GLU A 98 -12.99 4.94 0.91
CA GLU A 98 -14.29 4.68 0.24
C GLU A 98 -15.01 3.45 0.85
N TYR A 99 -14.74 3.10 2.12
CA TYR A 99 -15.13 1.82 2.74
C TYR A 99 -16.61 1.47 2.56
N ASP A 100 -17.49 2.44 2.71
CA ASP A 100 -18.94 2.23 2.65
C ASP A 100 -19.42 1.82 1.24
N ASP A 101 -18.71 2.27 0.21
CA ASP A 101 -19.01 1.95 -1.20
C ASP A 101 -18.37 0.64 -1.67
N LEU A 102 -17.51 0.02 -0.85
CA LEU A 102 -16.77 -1.16 -1.27
C LEU A 102 -17.54 -2.46 -1.08
N PRO A 103 -17.65 -3.30 -2.13
CA PRO A 103 -18.11 -4.68 -1.99
C PRO A 103 -17.20 -5.51 -1.08
N GLU A 104 -17.75 -6.52 -0.40
CA GLU A 104 -17.01 -7.32 0.59
C GLU A 104 -15.77 -8.02 0.01
N ASN A 105 -15.83 -8.50 -1.22
CA ASN A 105 -14.65 -9.08 -1.89
C ASN A 105 -13.49 -8.08 -2.07
N VAL A 106 -13.79 -6.79 -2.26
CA VAL A 106 -12.78 -5.72 -2.33
C VAL A 106 -12.26 -5.39 -0.93
N ARG A 107 -13.16 -5.25 0.07
CA ARG A 107 -12.78 -5.02 1.48
C ARG A 107 -11.83 -6.08 1.99
N LYS A 108 -12.05 -7.36 1.61
CA LYS A 108 -11.17 -8.47 1.96
C LYS A 108 -9.74 -8.25 1.46
N GLU A 109 -9.56 -7.89 0.19
CA GLU A 109 -8.23 -7.69 -0.39
C GLU A 109 -7.51 -6.48 0.22
N ILE A 110 -8.26 -5.43 0.59
CA ILE A 110 -7.71 -4.25 1.27
C ILE A 110 -7.22 -4.62 2.68
N ARG A 111 -8.00 -5.40 3.43
CA ARG A 111 -7.56 -5.91 4.75
C ARG A 111 -6.30 -6.76 4.62
N THR A 112 -6.25 -7.64 3.62
CA THR A 112 -5.06 -8.47 3.36
C THR A 112 -3.81 -7.63 3.11
N PHE A 113 -3.92 -6.50 2.41
CA PHE A 113 -2.78 -5.59 2.21
C PHE A 113 -2.21 -5.08 3.54
N SER A 114 -3.04 -4.57 4.43
CA SER A 114 -2.58 -4.09 5.74
C SER A 114 -2.01 -5.21 6.59
N ASP A 115 -2.62 -6.40 6.58
CA ASP A 115 -2.17 -7.57 7.32
C ASP A 115 -0.79 -8.05 6.85
N VAL A 116 -0.53 -8.04 5.54
CA VAL A 116 0.79 -8.38 4.96
C VAL A 116 1.86 -7.43 5.50
N HIS A 117 1.63 -6.12 5.46
CA HIS A 117 2.60 -5.13 5.96
C HIS A 117 2.82 -5.24 7.47
N ILE A 118 1.74 -5.35 8.24
CA ILE A 118 1.81 -5.43 9.71
C ILE A 118 2.52 -6.73 10.13
N THR A 119 2.22 -7.85 9.49
CA THR A 119 2.86 -9.14 9.78
C THR A 119 4.35 -9.10 9.47
N TRP A 120 4.73 -8.55 8.31
CA TRP A 120 6.14 -8.40 7.96
C TRP A 120 6.88 -7.47 8.93
N LEU A 121 6.33 -6.30 9.24
CA LEU A 121 6.90 -5.37 10.21
C LEU A 121 7.08 -6.02 11.59
N ALA A 122 6.08 -6.75 12.07
CA ALA A 122 6.14 -7.43 13.37
C ALA A 122 7.26 -8.49 13.39
N LYS A 123 7.42 -9.27 12.31
CA LYS A 123 8.51 -10.25 12.14
C LYS A 123 9.87 -9.56 12.20
N ILE A 124 10.05 -8.46 11.47
CA ILE A 124 11.31 -7.72 11.45
C ILE A 124 11.61 -7.09 12.82
N LEU A 125 10.64 -6.45 13.45
CA LEU A 125 10.81 -5.87 14.79
C LEU A 125 11.21 -6.92 15.83
N ALA A 126 10.60 -8.09 15.81
CA ALA A 126 10.95 -9.18 16.72
C ALA A 126 12.41 -9.65 16.52
N SER A 127 12.91 -9.66 15.28
CA SER A 127 14.27 -10.11 14.98
C SER A 127 15.37 -9.07 15.32
N THR A 128 15.02 -7.77 15.40
CA THR A 128 15.99 -6.71 15.74
C THR A 128 16.13 -6.46 17.23
N GLY A 129 15.26 -7.01 18.07
CA GLY A 129 15.20 -6.67 19.47
C GLY A 129 14.71 -5.25 19.81
N ILE A 130 14.30 -4.46 18.79
CA ILE A 130 13.76 -3.10 18.98
C ILE A 130 12.45 -3.12 19.77
N ALA A 131 11.66 -4.19 19.63
CA ALA A 131 10.43 -4.39 20.38
C ALA A 131 10.42 -5.79 21.02
N ASN A 132 9.88 -5.88 22.24
CA ASN A 132 9.53 -7.18 22.80
C ASN A 132 8.56 -7.90 21.83
N PRO A 133 8.73 -9.20 21.56
CA PRO A 133 7.85 -9.94 20.66
C PRO A 133 6.36 -9.81 20.97
N LYS A 134 6.01 -9.68 22.25
CA LYS A 134 4.63 -9.48 22.72
C LYS A 134 4.01 -8.17 22.21
N ILE A 135 4.81 -7.10 22.10
CA ILE A 135 4.35 -5.78 21.63
C ILE A 135 4.75 -5.49 20.17
N ALA A 136 5.47 -6.41 19.53
CA ALA A 136 5.95 -6.21 18.14
C ALA A 136 4.80 -5.94 17.16
N LYS A 137 3.66 -6.63 17.34
CA LYS A 137 2.47 -6.44 16.49
C LYS A 137 1.85 -5.04 16.68
N GLU A 138 1.72 -4.58 17.92
CA GLU A 138 1.15 -3.25 18.23
C GLU A 138 2.06 -2.16 17.67
N ARG A 139 3.38 -2.31 17.81
CA ARG A 139 4.36 -1.39 17.21
C ARG A 139 4.33 -1.43 15.69
N ALA A 140 4.19 -2.60 15.08
CA ALA A 140 4.03 -2.74 13.63
C ALA A 140 2.78 -2.01 13.11
N GLN A 141 1.66 -2.12 13.81
CA GLN A 141 0.43 -1.38 13.51
C GLN A 141 0.65 0.14 13.61
N ALA A 142 1.34 0.60 14.67
CA ALA A 142 1.66 2.02 14.83
C ALA A 142 2.56 2.54 13.70
N ILE A 143 3.59 1.79 13.28
CA ILE A 143 4.46 2.15 12.16
C ILE A 143 3.65 2.22 10.87
N TYR A 144 2.85 1.20 10.57
CA TYR A 144 2.03 1.17 9.37
C TYR A 144 1.07 2.37 9.30
N ALA A 145 0.35 2.64 10.40
CA ALA A 145 -0.57 3.77 10.52
C ALA A 145 0.16 5.12 10.36
N ALA A 146 1.33 5.30 10.99
CA ALA A 146 2.11 6.51 10.88
C ALA A 146 2.58 6.79 9.44
N ILE A 147 3.11 5.76 8.76
CA ILE A 147 3.61 5.91 7.37
C ILE A 147 2.47 6.17 6.39
N THR A 148 1.34 5.47 6.51
CA THR A 148 0.17 5.71 5.65
C THR A 148 -0.45 7.08 5.92
N GLY A 149 -0.49 7.53 7.18
CA GLY A 149 -0.92 8.87 7.56
C GLY A 149 -0.01 9.96 7.00
N ALA A 150 1.33 9.78 7.10
CA ALA A 150 2.30 10.69 6.51
C ALA A 150 2.14 10.81 4.99
N GLN A 151 1.91 9.66 4.31
CA GLN A 151 1.66 9.66 2.87
C GLN A 151 0.38 10.43 2.50
N LEU A 152 -0.70 10.25 3.27
CA LEU A 152 -1.96 10.97 3.04
C LEU A 152 -1.80 12.48 3.24
N MET A 153 -1.09 12.91 4.30
CA MET A 153 -0.82 14.33 4.56
C MET A 153 0.02 14.96 3.45
N ALA A 154 1.10 14.29 3.03
CA ALA A 154 1.96 14.76 1.95
C ALA A 154 1.20 14.91 0.63
N ARG A 155 0.36 13.91 0.28
CA ARG A 155 -0.51 13.98 -0.89
C ARG A 155 -1.46 15.18 -0.84
N GLY A 156 -2.15 15.37 0.29
CA GLY A 156 -3.14 16.45 0.44
C GLY A 156 -2.53 17.85 0.30
N ARG A 157 -1.21 17.98 0.52
CA ARG A 157 -0.46 19.21 0.36
C ARG A 157 0.36 19.28 -0.92
N SER A 158 0.39 18.20 -1.71
CA SER A 158 1.29 18.04 -2.87
C SER A 158 2.75 18.32 -2.50
N ASP A 159 3.16 17.90 -1.31
CA ASP A 159 4.46 18.20 -0.72
C ASP A 159 5.17 16.91 -0.29
N LEU A 160 6.08 16.42 -1.15
CA LEU A 160 6.90 15.24 -0.87
C LEU A 160 7.85 15.49 0.32
N SER A 161 8.33 16.73 0.52
CA SER A 161 9.25 17.04 1.60
C SER A 161 8.60 16.91 2.97
N LEU A 162 7.29 17.10 3.06
CA LEU A 162 6.51 16.84 4.27
C LEU A 162 6.54 15.36 4.67
N PHE A 163 6.47 14.44 3.69
CA PHE A 163 6.61 13.01 3.98
C PHE A 163 7.98 12.70 4.60
N ASP A 164 9.05 13.23 4.02
CA ASP A 164 10.42 13.02 4.52
C ASP A 164 10.61 13.62 5.93
N THR A 165 10.03 14.80 6.19
CA THR A 165 10.03 15.45 7.50
C THR A 165 9.30 14.60 8.55
N LEU A 166 8.12 14.07 8.23
CA LEU A 166 7.34 13.22 9.14
C LEU A 166 8.07 11.91 9.44
N VAL A 167 8.65 11.25 8.42
CA VAL A 167 9.45 10.04 8.63
C VAL A 167 10.67 10.31 9.54
N THR A 168 11.33 11.46 9.36
CA THR A 168 12.42 11.88 10.23
C THR A 168 11.95 12.09 11.67
N SER A 169 10.80 12.74 11.87
CA SER A 169 10.19 12.92 13.19
C SER A 169 9.84 11.59 13.85
N TYR A 170 9.37 10.60 13.08
CA TYR A 170 9.09 9.25 13.62
C TYR A 170 10.36 8.53 14.05
N ARG A 171 11.50 8.77 13.39
CA ARG A 171 12.80 8.27 13.82
C ARG A 171 13.25 8.93 15.13
N VAL A 172 13.17 10.23 15.22
CA VAL A 172 13.50 11.00 16.43
C VAL A 172 12.64 10.55 17.61
N ALA A 173 11.34 10.31 17.38
CA ALA A 173 10.42 9.80 18.38
C ALA A 173 10.62 8.30 18.73
N GLY A 174 11.57 7.61 18.11
CA GLY A 174 11.87 6.20 18.36
C GLY A 174 10.84 5.21 17.81
N LEU A 175 9.92 5.66 16.94
CA LEU A 175 8.97 4.76 16.29
C LEU A 175 9.65 3.91 15.22
N LEU A 176 10.56 4.50 14.45
CA LEU A 176 11.43 3.86 13.47
C LEU A 176 12.91 3.96 13.93
N PRO A 177 13.79 3.07 13.48
CA PRO A 177 15.23 3.21 13.74
C PRO A 177 15.81 4.41 12.96
N THR A 178 16.80 5.04 13.58
CA THR A 178 17.63 6.12 12.99
C THR A 178 18.61 5.58 11.96
#